data_2b9f3cf40f2f50a394c90157c79081b7
#
_entry.id   2b9f3cf40f2f50a394c90157c79081b7
#
_cell.length_a   1.000
_cell.length_b   1.000
_cell.length_c   1.000
_cell.angle_alpha   90.00
_cell.angle_beta   90.00
_cell.angle_gamma   90.00
#
_symmetry.space_group_name_H-M   'P 1'
#
loop_
_entity.id
_entity.type
_entity.pdbx_description
1 polymer ?
#
loop_
_entity_poly.entity_id
_entity_poly.type
_entity_poly.pdbx_seq_one_letter_code
_entity_poly.pdbx_strand_id
1 'polypeptide(L)'
;MKSNYILLGISLLFLNACVEKSSQINSEISILIPENENQQMVDGRLLLIFSKTNEVEPRFQINGGLSTQVIFGMNVENHDRKEKISFDPDAMGFPVESLNQLKTGEYYVQALLHVYETFQLSTGHTVKLPMDNGEGQQWNRSPGNIYSKPVKVRVGEDGPENFDLSLDQIIPEIEEPKDTEWVKHIKFKSEKLSAFWGRDIYLGAHILLPKNFDKHPEAKYPLMIFHGHFPSDFGGFRTTPPDKDLKPEYSDRFSIDGYNIIQQEEAYNFYKRWNDPDFPRFLIIEIQHPTPYYDDSYAVNSANQGPYGDAITHELIPYIEKEYRGIGEGWSRFLYGGSTGGWEALAVQVKYPDEYNGCFAACPDPIDFSSYCLTDIYQDKNAYYYESDFKTLEVPSHRDYLGQITSTVKQDNYLELVLGDKSRSGQQFDIWEATYSPQAEDGYPQRIWDKKTGDINPEVANYWKENYDLRYILERDWDKLGDKLKGKIHIYCGDMDNYYLNNAVYSMESFLESTSDPYYDGEVDYGDRAEHCWNGDQENPNYISRLRYNSMYVPKIMKRIAVSAPAGADLTSWRYKE
;
A
#
# COMPACT_ATOMS: atom_id res chain seq x y z
N MET A 1 -37.20 -3.36 84.33
CA MET A 1 -36.85 -2.23 83.50
C MET A 1 -35.34 -2.13 83.49
N LYS A 2 -34.73 -2.61 82.41
CA LYS A 2 -33.29 -2.39 82.07
C LYS A 2 -33.21 -1.93 80.62
N SER A 3 -32.82 -0.68 80.49
CA SER A 3 -32.62 -0.02 79.19
C SER A 3 -31.26 -0.43 78.57
N ASN A 4 -31.24 -1.02 77.44
CA ASN A 4 -30.03 -1.31 76.68
C ASN A 4 -29.81 -0.23 75.61
N TYR A 5 -28.74 0.54 75.70
CA TYR A 5 -28.26 1.45 74.70
C TYR A 5 -27.35 0.68 73.76
N ILE A 6 -27.73 0.64 72.46
CA ILE A 6 -26.90 0.14 71.36
C ILE A 6 -26.11 1.33 70.82
N LEU A 7 -24.79 1.29 71.02
CA LEU A 7 -23.86 2.22 70.32
C LEU A 7 -23.69 1.79 68.89
N LEU A 8 -24.15 2.60 67.95
CA LEU A 8 -23.85 2.44 66.49
C LEU A 8 -22.51 3.11 66.25
N GLY A 9 -21.46 2.29 66.02
CA GLY A 9 -20.16 2.76 65.52
C GLY A 9 -20.22 2.99 64.04
N ILE A 10 -20.12 4.26 63.59
CA ILE A 10 -19.96 4.63 62.22
C ILE A 10 -18.47 4.48 61.83
N SER A 11 -18.12 3.41 61.09
CA SER A 11 -16.82 3.26 60.47
C SER A 11 -16.79 4.11 59.18
N LEU A 12 -16.10 5.24 59.22
CA LEU A 12 -15.72 5.99 58.01
C LEU A 12 -14.64 5.19 57.25
N LEU A 13 -15.04 4.51 56.19
CA LEU A 13 -14.15 4.02 55.17
C LEU A 13 -13.65 5.21 54.33
N PHE A 14 -12.42 5.64 54.55
CA PHE A 14 -11.71 6.50 53.61
C PHE A 14 -11.41 5.69 52.33
N LEU A 15 -12.22 5.87 51.33
CA LEU A 15 -11.87 5.52 49.94
C LEU A 15 -10.77 6.49 49.52
N ASN A 16 -9.51 6.08 49.60
CA ASN A 16 -8.45 6.69 48.85
C ASN A 16 -8.69 6.35 47.37
N ALA A 17 -9.42 7.20 46.67
CA ALA A 17 -9.35 7.26 45.24
C ALA A 17 -7.93 7.70 44.90
N CYS A 18 -7.11 6.80 44.38
CA CYS A 18 -5.92 7.18 43.63
C CYS A 18 -6.42 7.98 42.43
N VAL A 19 -6.46 9.30 42.56
CA VAL A 19 -6.44 10.20 41.44
C VAL A 19 -5.02 10.03 40.88
N GLU A 20 -4.87 9.29 39.80
CA GLU A 20 -3.67 9.39 38.99
C GLU A 20 -3.52 10.88 38.66
N LYS A 21 -2.57 11.53 39.29
CA LYS A 21 -2.08 12.81 38.84
C LYS A 21 -1.51 12.59 37.46
N SER A 22 -2.21 13.00 36.42
CA SER A 22 -1.56 13.27 35.14
C SER A 22 -0.51 14.35 35.45
N SER A 23 0.74 13.95 35.64
CA SER A 23 1.85 14.88 35.71
C SER A 23 1.92 15.55 34.33
N GLN A 24 1.58 16.84 34.29
CA GLN A 24 1.85 17.61 33.09
C GLN A 24 3.35 17.53 32.83
N ILE A 25 3.71 17.07 31.61
CA ILE A 25 5.10 17.15 31.16
C ILE A 25 5.49 18.63 31.15
N ASN A 26 6.53 18.97 31.90
CA ASN A 26 7.13 20.30 31.90
C ASN A 26 8.34 20.38 30.95
N SER A 27 8.56 19.38 30.12
CA SER A 27 9.68 19.34 29.19
C SER A 27 9.45 20.29 28.01
N GLU A 28 10.42 21.13 27.74
CA GLU A 28 10.44 21.96 26.54
C GLU A 28 11.27 21.26 25.48
N ILE A 29 10.59 20.83 24.38
CA ILE A 29 11.21 20.22 23.21
C ILE A 29 11.09 21.23 22.06
N SER A 30 12.23 21.79 21.64
CA SER A 30 12.26 22.81 20.61
C SER A 30 12.88 22.26 19.32
N ILE A 31 12.21 22.47 18.20
CA ILE A 31 12.67 22.05 16.87
C ILE A 31 12.97 23.30 16.04
N LEU A 32 14.18 23.37 15.53
CA LEU A 32 14.62 24.44 14.62
C LEU A 32 14.66 23.92 13.19
N ILE A 33 13.97 24.61 12.29
CA ILE A 33 14.06 24.39 10.85
C ILE A 33 15.00 25.46 10.28
N PRO A 34 16.08 25.09 9.57
CA PRO A 34 16.99 26.07 8.97
C PRO A 34 16.28 26.97 7.97
N GLU A 35 16.71 28.24 7.91
CA GLU A 35 16.20 29.20 6.93
C GLU A 35 16.45 28.68 5.51
N ASN A 36 15.49 28.95 4.63
CA ASN A 36 15.59 28.71 3.19
C ASN A 36 15.09 29.96 2.46
N GLU A 37 15.99 30.63 1.76
CA GLU A 37 15.67 31.88 1.06
C GLU A 37 14.55 31.72 0.01
N ASN A 38 14.40 30.50 -0.55
CA ASN A 38 13.39 30.21 -1.56
C ASN A 38 12.05 29.75 -0.98
N GLN A 39 12.01 29.37 0.31
CA GLN A 39 10.81 28.83 0.95
C GLN A 39 10.79 29.23 2.44
N GLN A 40 10.21 30.39 2.72
CA GLN A 40 10.10 30.88 4.09
C GLN A 40 9.11 30.08 4.94
N MET A 41 7.96 29.74 4.35
CA MET A 41 6.90 28.98 5.02
C MET A 41 7.01 27.49 4.70
N VAL A 42 6.67 26.65 5.66
CA VAL A 42 6.68 25.19 5.49
C VAL A 42 5.43 24.55 6.07
N ASP A 43 4.96 23.53 5.39
CA ASP A 43 3.85 22.65 5.80
C ASP A 43 4.36 21.21 5.87
N GLY A 44 3.80 20.41 6.77
CA GLY A 44 4.15 19.00 6.84
C GLY A 44 3.70 18.31 8.12
N ARG A 45 4.20 17.10 8.27
CA ARG A 45 4.05 16.30 9.49
C ARG A 45 5.39 16.21 10.21
N LEU A 46 5.46 16.80 11.39
CA LEU A 46 6.65 16.72 12.25
C LEU A 46 6.57 15.44 13.09
N LEU A 47 7.57 14.59 12.90
CA LEU A 47 7.72 13.30 13.56
C LEU A 47 8.89 13.36 14.54
N LEU A 48 8.65 12.93 15.78
CA LEU A 48 9.67 12.89 16.84
C LEU A 48 9.83 11.44 17.31
N ILE A 49 11.03 10.87 17.14
CA ILE A 49 11.31 9.45 17.30
C ILE A 49 12.26 9.24 18.48
N PHE A 50 11.90 8.34 19.39
CA PHE A 50 12.70 7.92 20.53
C PHE A 50 13.13 6.47 20.36
N SER A 51 14.43 6.21 20.19
CA SER A 51 14.98 4.87 20.03
C SER A 51 15.93 4.49 21.16
N LYS A 52 15.92 3.21 21.54
CA LYS A 52 16.87 2.64 22.53
C LYS A 52 18.26 2.41 21.94
N THR A 53 18.39 2.36 20.61
CA THR A 53 19.64 2.12 19.90
C THR A 53 19.88 3.16 18.80
N ASN A 54 21.13 3.26 18.34
CA ASN A 54 21.52 4.09 17.20
C ASN A 54 22.45 3.32 16.25
N GLU A 55 22.31 1.99 16.22
CA GLU A 55 23.01 1.13 15.25
C GLU A 55 22.50 1.39 13.84
N VAL A 56 21.19 1.71 13.74
CA VAL A 56 20.52 2.25 12.57
C VAL A 56 19.85 3.55 13.00
N GLU A 57 19.72 4.54 12.11
CA GLU A 57 19.04 5.80 12.44
C GLU A 57 17.61 5.56 12.96
N PRO A 58 17.17 6.28 14.01
CA PRO A 58 15.84 6.07 14.61
C PRO A 58 14.68 6.09 13.60
N ARG A 59 14.74 6.93 12.55
CA ARG A 59 13.70 7.01 11.51
C ARG A 59 13.49 5.70 10.73
N PHE A 60 14.44 4.76 10.78
CA PHE A 60 14.31 3.45 10.14
C PHE A 60 13.92 2.33 11.11
N GLN A 61 13.60 2.68 12.36
CA GLN A 61 13.27 1.70 13.41
C GLN A 61 11.77 1.68 13.77
N ILE A 62 10.93 2.38 12.99
CA ILE A 62 9.47 2.40 13.18
C ILE A 62 8.82 1.38 12.26
N ASN A 63 8.02 0.50 12.84
CA ASN A 63 7.30 -0.56 12.14
C ASN A 63 6.09 -1.04 12.97
N GLY A 64 5.21 -1.87 12.41
CA GLY A 64 4.05 -2.45 13.10
C GLY A 64 4.37 -3.64 14.02
N GLY A 65 5.64 -4.11 14.07
CA GLY A 65 6.03 -5.30 14.83
C GLY A 65 6.56 -5.01 16.22
N LEU A 66 6.95 -6.08 16.92
CA LEU A 66 7.47 -6.01 18.31
C LEU A 66 8.81 -5.28 18.44
N SER A 67 9.56 -5.11 17.36
CA SER A 67 10.86 -4.41 17.35
C SER A 67 10.72 -2.90 17.21
N THR A 68 9.51 -2.37 17.00
CA THR A 68 9.29 -0.94 16.79
C THR A 68 9.82 -0.09 17.93
N GLN A 69 10.31 1.08 17.61
CA GLN A 69 10.64 2.13 18.56
C GLN A 69 9.47 3.10 18.70
N VAL A 70 9.61 4.14 19.50
CA VAL A 70 8.51 5.06 19.79
C VAL A 70 8.56 6.28 18.86
N ILE A 71 7.40 6.66 18.34
CA ILE A 71 7.25 7.84 17.48
C ILE A 71 6.05 8.68 17.93
N PHE A 72 6.19 10.01 17.83
CA PHE A 72 5.11 10.99 18.04
C PHE A 72 4.99 11.88 16.81
N GLY A 73 3.77 12.33 16.50
CA GLY A 73 3.53 13.14 15.32
C GLY A 73 2.60 14.33 15.57
N MET A 74 2.93 15.48 14.99
CA MET A 74 2.07 16.67 14.99
C MET A 74 2.10 17.39 13.64
N ASN A 75 1.02 18.08 13.29
CA ASN A 75 0.99 18.89 12.07
C ASN A 75 1.77 20.20 12.26
N VAL A 76 2.43 20.61 11.20
CA VAL A 76 3.05 21.91 11.04
C VAL A 76 2.38 22.59 9.84
N GLU A 77 1.73 23.72 10.06
CA GLU A 77 0.97 24.40 9.02
C GLU A 77 1.38 25.88 8.94
N ASN A 78 1.73 26.36 7.75
CA ASN A 78 2.16 27.73 7.47
C ASN A 78 3.21 28.25 8.47
N HIS A 79 4.17 27.40 8.81
CA HIS A 79 5.18 27.72 9.83
C HIS A 79 6.33 28.55 9.21
N ASP A 80 6.66 29.69 9.84
CA ASP A 80 7.84 30.48 9.45
C ASP A 80 9.11 29.77 9.95
N ARG A 81 10.01 29.40 9.03
CA ARG A 81 11.27 28.72 9.33
C ARG A 81 12.18 29.48 10.30
N LYS A 82 11.98 30.81 10.46
CA LYS A 82 12.72 31.64 11.42
C LYS A 82 12.30 31.40 12.87
N GLU A 83 11.15 30.81 13.08
CA GLU A 83 10.63 30.54 14.41
C GLU A 83 10.94 29.08 14.83
N LYS A 84 11.18 28.87 16.12
CA LYS A 84 11.28 27.51 16.67
C LYS A 84 9.91 26.91 16.82
N ILE A 85 9.78 25.63 16.50
CA ILE A 85 8.59 24.84 16.80
C ILE A 85 8.72 24.31 18.24
N SER A 86 7.78 24.62 19.10
CA SER A 86 7.60 23.90 20.36
C SER A 86 6.83 22.61 20.08
N PHE A 87 7.41 21.45 20.36
CA PHE A 87 6.74 20.17 20.16
C PHE A 87 5.60 20.03 21.17
N ASP A 88 4.41 19.67 20.67
CA ASP A 88 3.22 19.54 21.49
C ASP A 88 3.37 18.33 22.45
N PRO A 89 3.34 18.51 23.78
CA PRO A 89 3.43 17.42 24.74
C PRO A 89 2.23 16.46 24.65
N ASP A 90 1.10 16.91 24.10
CA ASP A 90 -0.11 16.11 23.91
C ASP A 90 -0.16 15.47 22.49
N ALA A 91 0.93 15.59 21.70
CA ALA A 91 1.04 14.94 20.41
C ALA A 91 0.85 13.42 20.54
N MET A 92 0.04 12.88 19.63
CA MET A 92 -0.24 11.45 19.60
C MET A 92 1.01 10.65 19.27
N GLY A 93 1.20 9.52 19.95
CA GLY A 93 2.32 8.61 19.76
C GLY A 93 1.93 7.17 19.47
N PHE A 94 2.93 6.39 19.04
CA PHE A 94 2.87 4.95 18.81
C PHE A 94 4.20 4.29 19.19
N PRO A 95 4.26 3.08 19.81
CA PRO A 95 3.14 2.31 20.34
C PRO A 95 2.61 2.81 21.68
N VAL A 96 3.20 3.86 22.24
CA VAL A 96 2.70 4.56 23.43
C VAL A 96 2.01 5.85 22.98
N GLU A 97 0.83 6.11 23.49
CA GLU A 97 -0.05 7.19 23.01
C GLU A 97 0.40 8.60 23.44
N SER A 98 1.26 8.70 24.48
CA SER A 98 1.66 9.97 25.08
C SER A 98 3.13 9.94 25.51
N LEU A 99 3.80 11.09 25.44
CA LEU A 99 5.16 11.30 26.00
C LEU A 99 5.26 10.92 27.49
N ASN A 100 4.15 11.04 28.25
CA ASN A 100 4.08 10.63 29.66
C ASN A 100 4.27 9.12 29.87
N GLN A 101 4.05 8.32 28.86
CA GLN A 101 4.16 6.85 28.92
C GLN A 101 5.56 6.36 28.52
N LEU A 102 6.47 7.26 28.15
CA LEU A 102 7.86 6.90 27.90
C LEU A 102 8.50 6.32 29.16
N LYS A 103 9.11 5.15 29.04
CA LYS A 103 9.85 4.53 30.14
C LYS A 103 11.11 5.34 30.46
N THR A 104 11.43 5.48 31.74
CA THR A 104 12.67 6.13 32.18
C THR A 104 13.90 5.45 31.57
N GLY A 105 14.89 6.26 31.20
CA GLY A 105 16.13 5.77 30.61
C GLY A 105 16.74 6.72 29.61
N GLU A 106 17.78 6.25 28.91
CA GLU A 106 18.44 6.98 27.83
C GLU A 106 17.86 6.57 26.48
N TYR A 107 17.71 7.54 25.60
CA TYR A 107 17.20 7.37 24.23
C TYR A 107 18.05 8.16 23.25
N TYR A 108 18.07 7.68 22.02
CA TYR A 108 18.49 8.46 20.86
C TYR A 108 17.24 9.07 20.23
N VAL A 109 17.18 10.39 20.17
CA VAL A 109 16.00 11.12 19.68
C VAL A 109 16.34 11.76 18.34
N GLN A 110 15.46 11.57 17.37
CA GLN A 110 15.56 12.14 16.02
C GLN A 110 14.24 12.78 15.64
N ALA A 111 14.27 13.95 15.01
CA ALA A 111 13.10 14.57 14.41
C ALA A 111 13.19 14.56 12.89
N LEU A 112 12.03 14.41 12.23
CA LEU A 112 11.88 14.52 10.78
C LEU A 112 10.62 15.31 10.46
N LEU A 113 10.70 16.24 9.53
CA LEU A 113 9.53 16.89 8.92
C LEU A 113 9.25 16.24 7.57
N HIS A 114 8.13 15.54 7.47
CA HIS A 114 7.57 15.05 6.23
C HIS A 114 6.88 16.22 5.54
N VAL A 115 7.54 16.79 4.54
CA VAL A 115 7.13 18.06 3.91
C VAL A 115 5.92 17.84 3.01
N TYR A 116 4.94 18.74 3.11
CA TYR A 116 3.75 18.73 2.27
C TYR A 116 3.81 19.81 1.20
N GLU A 117 3.32 19.48 0.03
CA GLU A 117 3.09 20.40 -1.08
C GLU A 117 1.62 20.81 -1.16
N THR A 118 1.35 21.97 -1.75
CA THR A 118 0.00 22.49 -1.93
C THR A 118 -0.53 22.13 -3.33
N PHE A 119 -1.73 21.57 -3.38
CA PHE A 119 -2.44 21.20 -4.60
C PHE A 119 -3.75 21.99 -4.71
N GLN A 120 -4.06 22.44 -5.93
CA GLN A 120 -5.31 23.11 -6.27
C GLN A 120 -6.17 22.15 -7.10
N LEU A 121 -7.08 21.43 -6.46
CA LEU A 121 -7.86 20.39 -7.13
C LEU A 121 -8.89 21.01 -8.09
N SER A 122 -9.21 20.29 -9.17
CA SER A 122 -10.28 20.66 -10.10
C SER A 122 -11.67 20.76 -9.45
N THR A 123 -11.84 20.13 -8.28
CA THR A 123 -13.04 20.26 -7.44
C THR A 123 -13.17 21.60 -6.73
N GLY A 124 -12.15 22.46 -6.84
CA GLY A 124 -12.08 23.78 -6.19
C GLY A 124 -11.44 23.79 -4.80
N HIS A 125 -11.05 22.63 -4.28
CA HIS A 125 -10.39 22.52 -2.98
C HIS A 125 -8.89 22.77 -3.07
N THR A 126 -8.32 23.25 -1.97
CA THR A 126 -6.87 23.34 -1.75
C THR A 126 -6.48 22.35 -0.68
N VAL A 127 -5.58 21.43 -1.01
CA VAL A 127 -5.09 20.39 -0.08
C VAL A 127 -3.57 20.42 0.04
N LYS A 128 -3.05 19.99 1.19
CA LYS A 128 -1.61 19.90 1.48
C LYS A 128 -1.26 18.44 1.70
N LEU A 129 -0.43 17.88 0.83
CA LEU A 129 -0.14 16.45 0.75
C LEU A 129 1.35 16.20 0.52
N PRO A 130 1.90 15.08 0.99
CA PRO A 130 3.22 14.64 0.57
C PRO A 130 3.16 14.16 -0.89
N MET A 131 4.08 14.61 -1.72
CA MET A 131 4.20 14.10 -3.09
C MET A 131 5.26 13.01 -3.12
N ASP A 132 4.94 11.87 -3.77
CA ASP A 132 5.95 10.87 -4.07
C ASP A 132 6.99 11.41 -5.05
N ASN A 133 8.25 11.33 -4.68
CA ASN A 133 9.40 11.78 -5.47
C ASN A 133 10.33 10.61 -5.86
N GLY A 134 9.79 9.39 -5.94
CA GLY A 134 10.49 8.18 -6.33
C GLY A 134 10.81 7.22 -5.17
N GLU A 135 10.36 7.53 -3.95
CA GLU A 135 10.60 6.69 -2.77
C GLU A 135 9.50 5.67 -2.47
N GLY A 136 8.35 5.74 -3.14
CA GLY A 136 7.20 4.89 -2.86
C GLY A 136 6.47 5.26 -1.57
N GLN A 137 6.18 6.53 -1.33
CA GLN A 137 5.51 7.10 -0.13
C GLN A 137 6.16 6.68 1.21
N GLN A 138 7.45 6.44 1.21
CA GLN A 138 8.20 6.13 2.42
C GLN A 138 8.66 7.41 3.11
N TRP A 139 7.86 7.93 4.03
CA TRP A 139 8.11 9.19 4.74
C TRP A 139 9.55 9.35 5.28
N ASN A 140 10.20 8.25 5.68
CA ASN A 140 11.56 8.21 6.22
C ASN A 140 12.66 8.26 5.15
N ARG A 141 12.31 8.21 3.86
CA ARG A 141 13.22 8.24 2.70
C ARG A 141 12.82 9.28 1.66
N SER A 142 11.67 9.94 1.83
CA SER A 142 11.09 10.84 0.83
C SER A 142 12.04 12.03 0.54
N PRO A 143 12.47 12.22 -0.72
CA PRO A 143 13.34 13.32 -1.12
C PRO A 143 12.76 14.68 -0.76
N GLY A 144 13.62 15.57 -0.26
CA GLY A 144 13.21 16.90 0.19
C GLY A 144 12.74 16.97 1.64
N ASN A 145 12.44 15.84 2.29
CA ASN A 145 12.19 15.81 3.73
C ASN A 145 13.44 16.25 4.49
N ILE A 146 13.20 17.00 5.57
CA ILE A 146 14.28 17.53 6.42
C ILE A 146 14.27 16.81 7.76
N TYR A 147 15.45 16.50 8.28
CA TYR A 147 15.59 15.74 9.51
C TYR A 147 16.80 16.15 10.34
N SER A 148 16.81 15.79 11.63
CA SER A 148 17.92 16.03 12.53
C SER A 148 18.89 14.85 12.59
N LYS A 149 20.12 15.09 13.02
CA LYS A 149 20.96 14.01 13.55
C LYS A 149 20.37 13.51 14.86
N PRO A 150 20.53 12.21 15.18
CA PRO A 150 20.12 11.69 16.48
C PRO A 150 20.90 12.34 17.63
N VAL A 151 20.20 12.74 18.70
CA VAL A 151 20.81 13.23 19.94
C VAL A 151 20.48 12.30 21.11
N LYS A 152 21.35 12.21 22.08
CA LYS A 152 21.14 11.40 23.28
C LYS A 152 20.37 12.23 24.31
N VAL A 153 19.22 11.72 24.76
CA VAL A 153 18.30 12.39 25.70
C VAL A 153 17.97 11.44 26.84
N ARG A 154 17.88 11.97 28.04
CA ARG A 154 17.44 11.24 29.22
C ARG A 154 15.96 11.49 29.48
N VAL A 155 15.21 10.41 29.68
CA VAL A 155 13.81 10.43 30.13
C VAL A 155 13.79 10.08 31.61
N GLY A 156 13.31 11.00 32.45
CA GLY A 156 13.11 10.84 33.89
C GLY A 156 11.67 10.43 34.23
N GLU A 157 11.33 10.48 35.52
CA GLU A 157 9.94 10.22 36.00
C GLU A 157 8.96 11.32 35.60
N ASP A 158 9.45 12.56 35.36
CA ASP A 158 8.66 13.71 34.93
C ASP A 158 8.67 13.91 33.41
N GLY A 159 9.14 12.93 32.65
CA GLY A 159 9.28 12.97 31.19
C GLY A 159 10.72 13.21 30.70
N PRO A 160 10.91 13.51 29.40
CA PRO A 160 12.22 13.81 28.83
C PRO A 160 12.78 15.13 29.40
N GLU A 161 14.13 15.22 29.52
CA GLU A 161 14.79 16.50 29.78
C GLU A 161 14.54 17.49 28.64
N ASN A 162 14.76 18.80 28.87
CA ASN A 162 14.65 19.81 27.82
C ASN A 162 15.75 19.60 26.79
N PHE A 163 15.40 19.66 25.50
CA PHE A 163 16.37 19.58 24.43
C PHE A 163 15.93 20.31 23.16
N ASP A 164 16.92 20.71 22.37
CA ASP A 164 16.73 21.32 21.05
C ASP A 164 17.18 20.34 19.96
N LEU A 165 16.46 20.29 18.84
CA LEU A 165 16.86 19.59 17.63
C LEU A 165 16.89 20.57 16.45
N SER A 166 17.88 20.43 15.57
CA SER A 166 17.94 21.15 14.31
C SER A 166 17.75 20.20 13.14
N LEU A 167 16.79 20.50 12.24
CA LEU A 167 16.51 19.73 11.03
C LEU A 167 17.48 20.16 9.90
N ASP A 168 18.77 19.97 10.09
CA ASP A 168 19.83 20.45 9.20
C ASP A 168 20.28 19.46 8.13
N GLN A 169 19.59 18.29 8.06
CA GLN A 169 19.81 17.30 7.03
C GLN A 169 18.64 17.31 6.05
N ILE A 170 18.91 17.04 4.76
CA ILE A 170 17.90 16.93 3.71
C ILE A 170 18.05 15.55 3.07
N ILE A 171 16.94 14.84 2.85
CA ILE A 171 16.96 13.60 2.09
C ILE A 171 17.20 13.93 0.61
N PRO A 172 18.24 13.36 -0.02
CA PRO A 172 18.58 13.69 -1.40
C PRO A 172 17.59 13.14 -2.40
N GLU A 173 17.58 13.71 -3.61
CA GLU A 173 16.84 13.20 -4.75
C GLU A 173 17.29 11.78 -5.12
N ILE A 174 16.37 10.98 -5.64
CA ILE A 174 16.64 9.64 -6.17
C ILE A 174 17.08 9.76 -7.62
N GLU A 175 18.16 9.07 -7.96
CA GLU A 175 18.61 9.01 -9.35
C GLU A 175 17.59 8.27 -10.22
N GLU A 176 17.20 8.87 -11.35
CA GLU A 176 16.34 8.20 -12.31
C GLU A 176 17.02 6.93 -12.88
N PRO A 177 16.29 5.82 -13.02
CA PRO A 177 16.84 4.59 -13.56
C PRO A 177 17.26 4.79 -15.03
N LYS A 178 18.31 4.09 -15.45
CA LYS A 178 18.86 4.19 -16.82
C LYS A 178 18.35 3.07 -17.70
N ASP A 179 17.99 3.41 -18.91
CA ASP A 179 17.66 2.45 -19.96
C ASP A 179 18.79 1.45 -20.18
N THR A 180 18.39 0.20 -20.35
CA THR A 180 19.27 -0.88 -20.79
C THR A 180 18.84 -1.38 -22.18
N GLU A 181 19.51 -2.41 -22.70
CA GLU A 181 19.04 -3.13 -23.90
C GLU A 181 17.65 -3.73 -23.67
N TRP A 182 17.35 -4.19 -22.43
CA TRP A 182 16.17 -4.97 -22.09
C TRP A 182 15.06 -4.14 -21.47
N VAL A 183 15.40 -3.22 -20.58
CA VAL A 183 14.43 -2.43 -19.79
C VAL A 183 14.49 -0.98 -20.25
N LYS A 184 13.31 -0.43 -20.55
CA LYS A 184 13.10 0.98 -20.84
C LYS A 184 12.25 1.62 -19.77
N HIS A 185 12.55 2.88 -19.47
CA HIS A 185 11.85 3.67 -18.47
C HIS A 185 11.19 4.84 -19.17
N ILE A 186 9.90 4.99 -18.96
CA ILE A 186 9.16 6.12 -19.51
C ILE A 186 8.58 6.97 -18.39
N LYS A 187 8.52 8.28 -18.66
CA LYS A 187 7.83 9.28 -17.88
C LYS A 187 6.84 9.97 -18.82
N PHE A 188 5.58 9.81 -18.54
CA PHE A 188 4.48 10.25 -19.39
C PHE A 188 3.63 11.29 -18.67
N LYS A 189 3.50 12.50 -19.22
CA LYS A 189 2.61 13.52 -18.67
C LYS A 189 1.16 13.15 -18.97
N SER A 190 0.36 12.95 -17.92
CA SER A 190 -1.07 12.73 -18.05
C SER A 190 -1.83 14.05 -18.07
N GLU A 191 -2.58 14.30 -19.14
CA GLU A 191 -3.44 15.49 -19.23
C GLU A 191 -4.63 15.40 -18.25
N LYS A 192 -5.21 14.19 -18.09
CA LYS A 192 -6.32 13.96 -17.17
C LYS A 192 -5.94 14.22 -15.72
N LEU A 193 -4.82 13.66 -15.27
CA LEU A 193 -4.33 13.83 -13.91
C LEU A 193 -3.85 15.26 -13.66
N SER A 194 -3.15 15.86 -14.64
CA SER A 194 -2.71 17.26 -14.52
C SER A 194 -3.89 18.22 -14.38
N ALA A 195 -4.99 17.97 -15.09
CA ALA A 195 -6.21 18.74 -14.95
C ALA A 195 -6.86 18.57 -13.56
N PHE A 196 -6.85 17.36 -13.00
CA PHE A 196 -7.40 17.11 -11.67
C PHE A 196 -6.58 17.78 -10.56
N TRP A 197 -5.25 17.62 -10.59
CA TRP A 197 -4.33 18.08 -9.55
C TRP A 197 -3.91 19.56 -9.68
N GLY A 198 -4.29 20.24 -10.78
CA GLY A 198 -3.97 21.63 -11.04
C GLY A 198 -2.47 21.90 -11.30
N ARG A 199 -1.70 20.87 -11.63
CA ARG A 199 -0.26 20.94 -11.95
C ARG A 199 0.14 19.75 -12.82
N ASP A 200 1.32 19.82 -13.43
CA ASP A 200 1.83 18.69 -14.22
C ASP A 200 1.98 17.44 -13.35
N ILE A 201 1.28 16.38 -13.73
CA ILE A 201 1.37 15.04 -13.12
C ILE A 201 1.82 14.04 -14.17
N TYR A 202 2.74 13.18 -13.76
CA TYR A 202 3.36 12.18 -14.61
C TYR A 202 3.02 10.78 -14.15
N LEU A 203 2.71 9.91 -15.10
CA LEU A 203 2.74 8.47 -14.95
C LEU A 203 4.08 7.95 -15.49
N GLY A 204 4.49 6.80 -15.00
CA GLY A 204 5.66 6.11 -15.52
C GLY A 204 5.33 4.68 -15.93
N ALA A 205 6.27 4.05 -16.62
CA ALA A 205 6.29 2.61 -16.79
C ALA A 205 7.71 2.12 -17.01
N HIS A 206 8.02 0.97 -16.42
CA HIS A 206 9.18 0.17 -16.82
C HIS A 206 8.71 -0.86 -17.84
N ILE A 207 9.44 -1.01 -18.94
CA ILE A 207 9.06 -1.86 -20.06
C ILE A 207 10.16 -2.86 -20.33
N LEU A 208 9.88 -4.15 -20.14
CA LEU A 208 10.77 -5.23 -20.51
C LEU A 208 10.52 -5.62 -21.98
N LEU A 209 11.53 -5.42 -22.81
CA LEU A 209 11.49 -5.71 -24.24
C LEU A 209 11.79 -7.19 -24.51
N PRO A 210 11.13 -7.81 -25.49
CA PRO A 210 11.45 -9.18 -25.89
C PRO A 210 12.80 -9.26 -26.62
N LYS A 211 13.40 -10.45 -26.60
CA LYS A 211 14.64 -10.74 -27.32
C LYS A 211 14.55 -10.29 -28.78
N ASN A 212 15.62 -9.68 -29.30
CA ASN A 212 15.73 -9.23 -30.68
C ASN A 212 14.65 -8.23 -31.11
N PHE A 213 14.10 -7.44 -30.20
CA PHE A 213 13.07 -6.45 -30.47
C PHE A 213 13.40 -5.58 -31.69
N ASP A 214 14.62 -5.04 -31.80
CA ASP A 214 15.03 -4.16 -32.90
C ASP A 214 15.24 -4.90 -34.25
N LYS A 215 15.45 -6.22 -34.23
CA LYS A 215 15.63 -7.03 -35.43
C LYS A 215 14.31 -7.40 -36.11
N HIS A 216 13.19 -7.23 -35.42
CA HIS A 216 11.85 -7.54 -35.92
C HIS A 216 10.95 -6.29 -35.93
N PRO A 217 11.25 -5.27 -36.74
CA PRO A 217 10.55 -3.98 -36.71
C PRO A 217 9.06 -4.08 -37.08
N GLU A 218 8.64 -5.12 -37.79
CA GLU A 218 7.24 -5.34 -38.18
C GLU A 218 6.43 -6.12 -37.12
N ALA A 219 7.08 -6.69 -36.12
CA ALA A 219 6.39 -7.44 -35.07
C ALA A 219 5.60 -6.50 -34.17
N LYS A 220 4.36 -6.93 -33.85
CA LYS A 220 3.53 -6.26 -32.84
C LYS A 220 3.28 -7.22 -31.69
N TYR A 221 3.36 -6.72 -30.46
CA TYR A 221 3.42 -7.54 -29.25
C TYR A 221 2.15 -7.44 -28.42
N PRO A 222 1.65 -8.56 -27.89
CA PRO A 222 0.67 -8.50 -26.80
C PRO A 222 1.34 -7.98 -25.51
N LEU A 223 0.53 -7.40 -24.63
CA LEU A 223 0.97 -6.80 -23.38
C LEU A 223 0.65 -7.69 -22.19
N MET A 224 1.61 -7.82 -21.28
CA MET A 224 1.44 -8.26 -19.91
C MET A 224 1.67 -7.04 -19.00
N ILE A 225 0.65 -6.65 -18.26
CA ILE A 225 0.63 -5.42 -17.48
C ILE A 225 0.63 -5.79 -15.99
N PHE A 226 1.76 -5.55 -15.34
CA PHE A 226 1.93 -5.76 -13.92
C PHE A 226 1.42 -4.54 -13.14
N HIS A 227 0.56 -4.81 -12.19
CA HIS A 227 0.12 -3.88 -11.17
C HIS A 227 0.80 -4.20 -9.84
N GLY A 228 1.24 -3.18 -9.11
CA GLY A 228 1.88 -3.34 -7.80
C GLY A 228 2.55 -2.07 -7.34
N HIS A 229 3.19 -2.19 -6.18
CA HIS A 229 3.79 -1.06 -5.50
C HIS A 229 4.94 -0.41 -6.27
N PHE A 230 4.97 0.89 -6.26
CA PHE A 230 6.07 1.73 -6.74
C PHE A 230 7.12 1.94 -5.62
N PRO A 231 8.42 2.07 -5.91
CA PRO A 231 9.05 1.82 -7.19
C PRO A 231 9.24 0.32 -7.47
N SER A 232 9.06 -0.06 -8.72
CA SER A 232 9.29 -1.42 -9.21
C SER A 232 10.32 -1.39 -10.34
N ASP A 233 11.14 -2.40 -10.50
CA ASP A 233 12.22 -2.46 -11.51
C ASP A 233 12.51 -3.92 -11.90
N PHE A 234 11.49 -4.67 -12.33
CA PHE A 234 11.64 -6.05 -12.80
C PHE A 234 12.59 -6.90 -11.93
N GLY A 235 12.37 -6.89 -10.61
CA GLY A 235 13.24 -7.58 -9.64
C GLY A 235 13.50 -9.06 -9.94
N GLY A 236 12.69 -9.66 -10.82
CA GLY A 236 12.87 -11.00 -11.38
C GLY A 236 13.59 -11.04 -12.72
N PHE A 237 14.48 -10.10 -13.06
CA PHE A 237 15.22 -10.09 -14.31
C PHE A 237 16.68 -9.69 -14.16
N ARG A 238 17.61 -10.58 -14.49
CA ARG A 238 19.07 -10.30 -14.58
C ARG A 238 19.71 -11.14 -15.67
N THR A 239 20.64 -10.55 -16.41
CA THR A 239 21.29 -11.18 -17.57
C THR A 239 22.50 -12.06 -17.23
N THR A 240 22.96 -12.03 -15.98
CA THR A 240 24.13 -12.77 -15.52
C THR A 240 23.77 -13.80 -14.45
N PRO A 241 24.51 -14.92 -14.34
CA PRO A 241 24.35 -15.87 -13.25
C PRO A 241 24.45 -15.19 -11.86
N PRO A 242 23.97 -15.84 -10.78
CA PRO A 242 24.18 -15.34 -9.42
C PRO A 242 25.65 -15.03 -9.13
N ASP A 243 25.87 -14.01 -8.32
CA ASP A 243 27.20 -13.56 -7.93
C ASP A 243 27.88 -14.65 -7.11
N LYS A 244 29.07 -15.10 -7.55
CA LYS A 244 29.76 -16.26 -6.95
C LYS A 244 30.17 -16.06 -5.50
N ASP A 245 30.41 -14.81 -5.11
CA ASP A 245 30.87 -14.43 -3.77
C ASP A 245 29.73 -13.90 -2.88
N LEU A 246 28.46 -14.03 -3.35
CA LEU A 246 27.29 -13.60 -2.57
C LEU A 246 27.15 -14.48 -1.33
N LYS A 247 27.20 -13.83 -0.17
CA LYS A 247 26.96 -14.51 1.11
C LYS A 247 25.47 -14.68 1.33
N PRO A 248 25.03 -15.84 1.85
CA PRO A 248 23.63 -16.03 2.19
C PRO A 248 23.20 -15.04 3.28
N GLU A 249 22.04 -14.44 3.08
CA GLU A 249 21.36 -13.57 4.04
C GLU A 249 20.07 -14.25 4.48
N TYR A 250 19.83 -14.21 5.79
CA TYR A 250 18.58 -14.73 6.35
C TYR A 250 17.44 -13.75 6.08
N SER A 251 16.31 -14.25 5.59
CA SER A 251 15.07 -13.47 5.45
C SER A 251 14.16 -13.77 6.63
N ASP A 252 13.96 -12.79 7.50
CA ASP A 252 12.99 -12.87 8.60
C ASP A 252 11.56 -13.08 8.09
N ARG A 253 11.23 -12.43 6.97
CA ARG A 253 9.90 -12.51 6.36
C ARG A 253 9.52 -13.92 5.91
N PHE A 254 10.48 -14.68 5.36
CA PHE A 254 10.25 -16.02 4.79
C PHE A 254 10.85 -17.13 5.65
N SER A 255 11.52 -16.79 6.74
CA SER A 255 12.20 -17.72 7.64
C SER A 255 13.18 -18.65 6.90
N ILE A 256 13.92 -18.09 5.93
CA ILE A 256 14.84 -18.86 5.08
C ILE A 256 16.22 -18.20 4.97
N ASP A 257 17.26 -19.00 5.07
CA ASP A 257 18.64 -18.58 4.83
C ASP A 257 18.97 -18.57 3.32
N GLY A 258 19.69 -17.56 2.86
CA GLY A 258 20.10 -17.45 1.46
C GLY A 258 19.01 -16.99 0.50
N TYR A 259 17.95 -16.34 0.98
CA TYR A 259 16.88 -15.82 0.11
C TYR A 259 17.40 -14.85 -0.97
N ASN A 260 18.40 -14.05 -0.67
CA ASN A 260 19.10 -13.19 -1.62
C ASN A 260 19.74 -13.96 -2.79
N ILE A 261 20.26 -15.17 -2.54
CA ILE A 261 20.79 -16.06 -3.58
C ILE A 261 19.67 -16.59 -4.45
N ILE A 262 18.57 -17.07 -3.82
CA ILE A 262 17.36 -17.56 -4.52
C ILE A 262 16.79 -16.47 -5.44
N GLN A 263 16.72 -15.23 -4.95
CA GLN A 263 16.27 -14.10 -5.79
C GLN A 263 17.14 -13.93 -7.04
N GLN A 264 18.46 -13.98 -6.91
CA GLN A 264 19.34 -13.89 -8.07
C GLN A 264 19.24 -15.09 -9.02
N GLU A 265 19.04 -16.30 -8.47
CA GLU A 265 18.84 -17.52 -9.27
C GLU A 265 17.54 -17.42 -10.10
N GLU A 266 16.42 -17.05 -9.48
CA GLU A 266 15.15 -16.91 -10.16
C GLU A 266 15.16 -15.75 -11.18
N ALA A 267 15.80 -14.63 -10.85
CA ALA A 267 16.00 -13.52 -11.79
C ALA A 267 16.76 -13.97 -13.05
N TYR A 268 17.83 -14.78 -12.90
CA TYR A 268 18.58 -15.32 -14.04
C TYR A 268 17.80 -16.42 -14.78
N ASN A 269 17.04 -17.24 -14.06
CA ASN A 269 16.16 -18.25 -14.66
C ASN A 269 15.08 -17.57 -15.51
N PHE A 270 14.53 -16.46 -15.06
CA PHE A 270 13.59 -15.68 -15.84
C PHE A 270 14.25 -15.15 -17.13
N TYR A 271 15.46 -14.59 -17.07
CA TYR A 271 16.20 -14.16 -18.26
C TYR A 271 16.42 -15.31 -19.25
N LYS A 272 16.83 -16.51 -18.79
CA LYS A 272 17.01 -17.67 -19.67
C LYS A 272 15.70 -18.05 -20.36
N ARG A 273 14.59 -18.08 -19.58
CA ARG A 273 13.26 -18.38 -20.12
C ARG A 273 12.78 -17.31 -21.10
N TRP A 274 13.00 -16.03 -20.80
CA TRP A 274 12.66 -14.90 -21.68
C TRP A 274 13.37 -14.99 -23.04
N ASN A 275 14.54 -15.56 -23.05
CA ASN A 275 15.35 -15.78 -24.26
C ASN A 275 15.12 -17.12 -24.96
N ASP A 276 14.32 -18.02 -24.39
CA ASP A 276 14.03 -19.32 -24.98
C ASP A 276 13.34 -19.12 -26.35
N PRO A 277 13.76 -19.84 -27.42
CA PRO A 277 13.13 -19.75 -28.73
C PRO A 277 11.64 -20.08 -28.75
N ASP A 278 11.18 -20.93 -27.83
CA ASP A 278 9.79 -21.33 -27.74
C ASP A 278 8.94 -20.45 -26.82
N PHE A 279 9.56 -19.51 -26.08
CA PHE A 279 8.85 -18.54 -25.26
C PHE A 279 8.24 -17.44 -26.15
N PRO A 280 6.94 -17.17 -26.07
CA PRO A 280 6.31 -16.12 -26.88
C PRO A 280 6.84 -14.74 -26.52
N ARG A 281 6.88 -13.83 -27.49
CA ARG A 281 7.40 -12.48 -27.29
C ARG A 281 6.26 -11.57 -26.82
N PHE A 282 6.41 -11.02 -25.63
CA PHE A 282 5.51 -10.03 -25.03
C PHE A 282 6.26 -8.72 -24.78
N LEU A 283 5.52 -7.65 -24.58
CA LEU A 283 5.96 -6.53 -23.76
C LEU A 283 5.46 -6.74 -22.34
N ILE A 284 6.34 -6.72 -21.35
CA ILE A 284 5.93 -6.65 -19.95
C ILE A 284 6.06 -5.21 -19.50
N ILE A 285 5.02 -4.71 -18.82
CA ILE A 285 4.94 -3.33 -18.34
C ILE A 285 4.69 -3.36 -16.85
N GLU A 286 5.57 -2.73 -16.09
CA GLU A 286 5.35 -2.39 -14.67
C GLU A 286 4.94 -0.92 -14.60
N ILE A 287 3.69 -0.65 -14.26
CA ILE A 287 3.15 0.72 -14.20
C ILE A 287 3.69 1.42 -12.96
N GLN A 288 4.11 2.68 -13.12
CA GLN A 288 4.52 3.57 -12.06
C GLN A 288 3.46 4.69 -11.95
N HIS A 289 2.63 4.64 -10.92
CA HIS A 289 1.47 5.52 -10.80
C HIS A 289 1.30 6.09 -9.38
N PRO A 290 2.36 6.70 -8.81
CA PRO A 290 2.31 7.27 -7.47
C PRO A 290 1.28 8.38 -7.37
N THR A 291 0.73 8.54 -6.18
CA THR A 291 -0.18 9.62 -5.82
C THR A 291 0.38 10.42 -4.65
N PRO A 292 -0.16 11.61 -4.36
CA PRO A 292 0.17 12.31 -3.12
C PRO A 292 -0.28 11.61 -1.83
N TYR A 293 -0.99 10.49 -1.92
CA TYR A 293 -1.47 9.70 -0.77
C TYR A 293 -0.71 8.40 -0.59
N TYR A 294 -0.21 7.81 -1.70
CA TYR A 294 0.39 6.48 -1.65
C TYR A 294 1.31 6.22 -2.85
N ASP A 295 2.05 5.12 -2.78
CA ASP A 295 2.98 4.69 -3.83
C ASP A 295 2.29 4.17 -5.10
N ASP A 296 1.02 3.86 -5.04
CA ASP A 296 0.19 3.55 -6.20
C ASP A 296 -1.22 4.16 -6.08
N SER A 297 -1.98 4.17 -7.18
CA SER A 297 -3.29 4.81 -7.28
C SER A 297 -4.45 3.83 -7.16
N TYR A 298 -4.20 2.55 -6.89
CA TYR A 298 -5.19 1.49 -7.04
C TYR A 298 -5.76 1.37 -8.48
N ALA A 299 -5.12 2.01 -9.44
CA ALA A 299 -5.45 2.00 -10.88
C ALA A 299 -6.93 2.26 -11.23
N VAL A 300 -7.66 2.98 -10.38
CA VAL A 300 -9.08 3.33 -10.57
C VAL A 300 -9.30 4.83 -10.53
N ASN A 301 -10.46 5.28 -11.01
CA ASN A 301 -10.89 6.65 -10.82
C ASN A 301 -11.37 6.85 -9.38
N SER A 302 -10.88 7.89 -8.71
CA SER A 302 -11.19 8.21 -7.32
C SER A 302 -11.61 9.67 -7.16
N ALA A 303 -12.50 9.94 -6.22
CA ALA A 303 -12.92 11.29 -5.89
C ALA A 303 -11.77 12.14 -5.31
N ASN A 304 -10.82 11.50 -4.63
CA ASN A 304 -9.73 12.19 -3.93
C ASN A 304 -8.40 12.15 -4.69
N GLN A 305 -8.19 11.14 -5.54
CA GLN A 305 -6.93 10.97 -6.27
C GLN A 305 -7.05 11.37 -7.75
N GLY A 306 -8.29 11.43 -8.28
CA GLY A 306 -8.54 11.76 -9.67
C GLY A 306 -8.66 10.55 -10.59
N PRO A 307 -8.67 10.74 -11.90
CA PRO A 307 -9.02 9.71 -12.88
C PRO A 307 -7.83 8.81 -13.28
N TYR A 308 -7.17 8.14 -12.32
CA TYR A 308 -6.03 7.28 -12.62
C TYR A 308 -6.37 6.07 -13.51
N GLY A 309 -7.55 5.44 -13.30
CA GLY A 309 -7.99 4.34 -14.15
C GLY A 309 -8.09 4.74 -15.63
N ASP A 310 -8.72 5.89 -15.88
CA ASP A 310 -8.81 6.45 -17.25
C ASP A 310 -7.46 6.91 -17.80
N ALA A 311 -6.61 7.48 -16.97
CA ALA A 311 -5.28 7.94 -17.39
C ALA A 311 -4.37 6.76 -17.77
N ILE A 312 -4.38 5.68 -16.99
CA ILE A 312 -3.63 4.46 -17.30
C ILE A 312 -4.19 3.81 -18.56
N THR A 313 -5.50 3.54 -18.60
CA THR A 313 -6.12 2.76 -19.69
C THR A 313 -6.17 3.52 -21.02
N HIS A 314 -6.43 4.83 -20.99
CA HIS A 314 -6.71 5.60 -22.20
C HIS A 314 -5.62 6.61 -22.60
N GLU A 315 -4.61 6.85 -21.74
CA GLU A 315 -3.48 7.71 -22.09
C GLU A 315 -2.16 6.91 -22.09
N LEU A 316 -1.77 6.29 -20.95
CA LEU A 316 -0.49 5.63 -20.80
C LEU A 316 -0.35 4.38 -21.69
N ILE A 317 -1.31 3.43 -21.60
CA ILE A 317 -1.24 2.17 -22.36
C ILE A 317 -1.21 2.42 -23.88
N PRO A 318 -2.08 3.25 -24.47
CA PRO A 318 -2.01 3.58 -25.88
C PRO A 318 -0.71 4.26 -26.30
N TYR A 319 -0.12 5.11 -25.45
CA TYR A 319 1.19 5.70 -25.67
C TYR A 319 2.28 4.62 -25.76
N ILE A 320 2.32 3.70 -24.79
CA ILE A 320 3.29 2.60 -24.77
C ILE A 320 3.14 1.71 -26.03
N GLU A 321 1.92 1.33 -26.37
CA GLU A 321 1.66 0.49 -27.53
C GLU A 321 2.12 1.13 -28.85
N LYS A 322 1.94 2.43 -28.96
CA LYS A 322 2.40 3.19 -30.12
C LYS A 322 3.93 3.22 -30.20
N GLU A 323 4.59 3.53 -29.10
CA GLU A 323 6.06 3.70 -29.06
C GLU A 323 6.81 2.36 -29.13
N TYR A 324 6.24 1.29 -28.53
CA TYR A 324 6.88 -0.02 -28.42
C TYR A 324 6.18 -1.12 -29.22
N ARG A 325 5.37 -0.74 -30.19
CA ARG A 325 4.75 -1.70 -31.12
C ARG A 325 3.84 -2.72 -30.43
N GLY A 326 3.02 -2.28 -29.47
CA GLY A 326 1.92 -3.08 -28.96
C GLY A 326 0.88 -3.35 -30.05
N ILE A 327 0.09 -4.42 -29.90
CA ILE A 327 -1.00 -4.74 -30.85
C ILE A 327 -2.07 -3.65 -30.84
N GLY A 328 -2.34 -3.03 -29.70
CA GLY A 328 -3.27 -1.91 -29.57
C GLY A 328 -4.74 -2.31 -29.47
N GLU A 329 -5.04 -3.55 -29.16
CA GLU A 329 -6.41 -4.08 -29.04
C GLU A 329 -6.61 -4.82 -27.71
N GLY A 330 -7.80 -4.68 -27.10
CA GLY A 330 -8.11 -5.23 -25.79
C GLY A 330 -7.87 -6.74 -25.67
N TRP A 331 -8.10 -7.51 -26.75
CA TRP A 331 -7.87 -8.96 -26.73
C TRP A 331 -6.41 -9.37 -26.47
N SER A 332 -5.46 -8.45 -26.65
CA SER A 332 -4.02 -8.68 -26.52
C SER A 332 -3.42 -8.15 -25.21
N ARG A 333 -4.24 -7.61 -24.29
CA ARG A 333 -3.79 -7.01 -23.04
C ARG A 333 -4.20 -7.87 -21.86
N PHE A 334 -3.26 -8.21 -20.98
CA PHE A 334 -3.45 -9.06 -19.82
C PHE A 334 -2.92 -8.39 -18.56
N LEU A 335 -3.68 -8.48 -17.47
CA LEU A 335 -3.40 -7.85 -16.18
C LEU A 335 -2.94 -8.90 -15.19
N TYR A 336 -1.97 -8.58 -14.35
CA TYR A 336 -1.57 -9.44 -13.23
C TYR A 336 -0.95 -8.61 -12.10
N GLY A 337 -1.01 -9.13 -10.90
CA GLY A 337 -0.44 -8.50 -9.72
C GLY A 337 -0.78 -9.26 -8.45
N GLY A 338 -0.19 -8.85 -7.35
CA GLY A 338 -0.42 -9.44 -6.04
C GLY A 338 -0.71 -8.38 -4.98
N SER A 339 -1.50 -8.75 -3.94
CA SER A 339 -1.91 -7.84 -2.88
C SER A 339 -2.69 -6.66 -3.47
N THR A 340 -2.28 -5.43 -3.22
CA THR A 340 -2.79 -4.23 -3.89
C THR A 340 -2.89 -4.43 -5.41
N GLY A 341 -1.80 -4.90 -6.05
CA GLY A 341 -1.80 -5.17 -7.50
C GLY A 341 -2.75 -6.28 -7.95
N GLY A 342 -3.07 -7.22 -7.06
CA GLY A 342 -4.11 -8.23 -7.31
C GLY A 342 -5.51 -7.61 -7.36
N TRP A 343 -5.80 -6.71 -6.42
CA TRP A 343 -7.03 -5.93 -6.43
C TRP A 343 -7.12 -5.04 -7.67
N GLU A 344 -6.04 -4.33 -8.00
CA GLU A 344 -5.95 -3.48 -9.19
C GLU A 344 -6.21 -4.26 -10.48
N ALA A 345 -5.54 -5.40 -10.67
CA ALA A 345 -5.73 -6.23 -11.86
C ALA A 345 -7.19 -6.66 -12.02
N LEU A 346 -7.86 -7.06 -10.93
CA LEU A 346 -9.28 -7.42 -10.95
C LEU A 346 -10.17 -6.19 -11.17
N ALA A 347 -9.93 -5.10 -10.47
CA ALA A 347 -10.72 -3.87 -10.58
C ALA A 347 -10.67 -3.28 -11.99
N VAL A 348 -9.47 -3.21 -12.58
CA VAL A 348 -9.28 -2.72 -13.96
C VAL A 348 -9.98 -3.63 -14.96
N GLN A 349 -9.89 -4.97 -14.81
CA GLN A 349 -10.62 -5.91 -15.66
C GLN A 349 -12.14 -5.73 -15.57
N VAL A 350 -12.67 -5.49 -14.38
CA VAL A 350 -14.12 -5.28 -14.13
C VAL A 350 -14.59 -3.93 -14.67
N LYS A 351 -13.81 -2.87 -14.45
CA LYS A 351 -14.16 -1.50 -14.84
C LYS A 351 -13.98 -1.24 -16.34
N TYR A 352 -13.01 -1.89 -16.97
CA TYR A 352 -12.67 -1.75 -18.39
C TYR A 352 -12.71 -3.11 -19.13
N PRO A 353 -13.87 -3.83 -19.12
CA PRO A 353 -13.93 -5.23 -19.54
C PRO A 353 -13.66 -5.45 -21.04
N ASP A 354 -13.81 -4.42 -21.88
CA ASP A 354 -13.54 -4.48 -23.30
C ASP A 354 -12.06 -4.15 -23.65
N GLU A 355 -11.35 -3.49 -22.71
CA GLU A 355 -9.96 -3.05 -22.91
C GLU A 355 -8.93 -4.12 -22.54
N TYR A 356 -9.34 -5.16 -21.79
CA TYR A 356 -8.46 -6.21 -21.29
C TYR A 356 -9.07 -7.59 -21.45
N ASN A 357 -8.22 -8.62 -21.61
CA ASN A 357 -8.62 -9.97 -21.96
C ASN A 357 -8.32 -11.03 -20.89
N GLY A 358 -8.00 -10.62 -19.69
CA GLY A 358 -7.81 -11.48 -18.55
C GLY A 358 -7.00 -10.84 -17.44
N CYS A 359 -7.37 -11.13 -16.20
CA CYS A 359 -6.65 -10.74 -15.01
C CYS A 359 -6.24 -11.97 -14.19
N PHE A 360 -5.05 -11.90 -13.61
CA PHE A 360 -4.48 -12.89 -12.70
C PHE A 360 -4.20 -12.19 -11.38
N ALA A 361 -5.20 -12.20 -10.50
CA ALA A 361 -5.22 -11.50 -9.23
C ALA A 361 -4.75 -12.42 -8.11
N ALA A 362 -3.52 -12.24 -7.64
CA ALA A 362 -2.99 -13.03 -6.54
C ALA A 362 -3.21 -12.31 -5.22
N CYS A 363 -3.66 -13.06 -4.19
CA CYS A 363 -3.88 -12.57 -2.83
C CYS A 363 -4.44 -11.12 -2.80
N PRO A 364 -5.51 -10.81 -3.57
CA PRO A 364 -5.95 -9.43 -3.73
C PRO A 364 -6.34 -8.82 -2.38
N ASP A 365 -6.12 -7.52 -2.23
CA ASP A 365 -6.70 -6.73 -1.15
C ASP A 365 -8.22 -6.96 -1.08
N PRO A 366 -8.93 -6.54 -0.01
CA PRO A 366 -10.34 -6.93 0.16
C PRO A 366 -11.19 -6.64 -1.07
N ILE A 367 -11.64 -7.67 -1.76
CA ILE A 367 -12.51 -7.60 -2.95
C ILE A 367 -14.00 -7.70 -2.61
N ASP A 368 -14.31 -7.91 -1.34
CA ASP A 368 -15.64 -7.88 -0.72
C ASP A 368 -15.52 -7.17 0.64
N PHE A 369 -16.13 -6.01 0.78
CA PHE A 369 -16.01 -5.23 2.00
C PHE A 369 -16.93 -5.69 3.15
N SER A 370 -17.78 -6.71 2.94
CA SER A 370 -18.36 -7.48 4.06
C SER A 370 -17.32 -8.35 4.76
N SER A 371 -16.15 -8.49 4.16
CA SER A 371 -14.96 -9.16 4.68
C SER A 371 -13.74 -8.26 4.47
N TYR A 372 -13.81 -7.01 4.96
CA TYR A 372 -12.73 -6.05 4.91
C TYR A 372 -11.66 -6.43 5.94
N CYS A 373 -10.73 -7.29 5.53
CA CYS A 373 -9.94 -8.15 6.40
C CYS A 373 -10.86 -9.01 7.30
N LEU A 374 -11.12 -8.60 8.52
CA LEU A 374 -12.04 -9.26 9.46
C LEU A 374 -13.24 -8.39 9.87
N THR A 375 -13.39 -7.21 9.31
CA THR A 375 -14.49 -6.28 9.63
C THR A 375 -15.54 -6.34 8.53
N ASP A 376 -16.81 -6.51 8.89
CA ASP A 376 -17.94 -6.26 7.99
C ASP A 376 -18.33 -4.78 8.09
N ILE A 377 -17.82 -3.93 7.18
CA ILE A 377 -18.07 -2.48 7.27
C ILE A 377 -19.54 -2.10 7.05
N TYR A 378 -20.41 -3.04 6.67
CA TYR A 378 -21.83 -2.81 6.46
C TYR A 378 -22.70 -3.16 7.67
N GLN A 379 -22.23 -4.08 8.52
CA GLN A 379 -23.01 -4.59 9.66
C GLN A 379 -22.37 -4.29 11.01
N ASP A 380 -21.02 -4.26 11.07
CA ASP A 380 -20.31 -3.94 12.29
C ASP A 380 -20.47 -2.45 12.63
N LYS A 381 -20.50 -2.12 13.91
CA LYS A 381 -20.56 -0.74 14.38
C LYS A 381 -19.18 -0.15 14.61
N ASN A 382 -18.20 -1.01 14.88
CA ASN A 382 -16.86 -0.63 15.29
C ASN A 382 -15.82 -1.53 14.62
N ALA A 383 -14.80 -0.92 14.05
CA ALA A 383 -13.74 -1.61 13.33
C ALA A 383 -12.63 -2.18 14.25
N TYR A 384 -12.57 -1.73 15.51
CA TYR A 384 -11.49 -2.08 16.42
C TYR A 384 -11.86 -3.20 17.38
N TYR A 385 -13.16 -3.39 17.63
CA TYR A 385 -13.64 -4.27 18.68
C TYR A 385 -14.81 -5.15 18.26
N TYR A 386 -14.69 -6.45 18.55
CA TYR A 386 -15.85 -7.33 18.65
C TYR A 386 -16.40 -7.19 20.07
N GLU A 387 -17.64 -6.75 20.21
CA GLU A 387 -18.28 -6.49 21.49
C GLU A 387 -19.46 -7.41 21.72
N SER A 388 -19.57 -7.91 22.95
CA SER A 388 -20.75 -8.60 23.46
C SER A 388 -21.07 -8.08 24.88
N ASP A 389 -22.20 -8.48 25.44
CA ASP A 389 -22.62 -8.05 26.78
C ASP A 389 -21.54 -8.26 27.89
N PHE A 390 -20.61 -9.20 27.69
CA PHE A 390 -19.66 -9.60 28.74
C PHE A 390 -18.20 -9.63 28.26
N LYS A 391 -17.93 -9.41 27.00
CA LYS A 391 -16.57 -9.54 26.48
C LYS A 391 -16.32 -8.64 25.28
N THR A 392 -15.15 -8.02 25.29
CA THR A 392 -14.60 -7.24 24.18
C THR A 392 -13.30 -7.88 23.72
N LEU A 393 -13.09 -7.98 22.41
CA LEU A 393 -11.86 -8.45 21.78
C LEU A 393 -11.44 -7.45 20.72
N GLU A 394 -10.14 -7.15 20.64
CA GLU A 394 -9.62 -6.36 19.52
C GLU A 394 -9.68 -7.16 18.22
N VAL A 395 -10.06 -6.48 17.14
CA VAL A 395 -10.10 -7.05 15.79
C VAL A 395 -8.67 -7.19 15.26
N PRO A 396 -8.23 -8.42 14.92
CA PRO A 396 -6.91 -8.62 14.35
C PRO A 396 -6.80 -8.01 12.95
N SER A 397 -5.62 -7.47 12.60
CA SER A 397 -5.28 -7.04 11.25
C SER A 397 -4.26 -7.96 10.59
N HIS A 398 -3.37 -8.56 11.38
CA HIS A 398 -2.31 -9.41 10.86
C HIS A 398 -2.08 -10.65 11.74
N ARG A 399 -1.81 -11.78 11.10
CA ARG A 399 -1.41 -13.06 11.70
C ARG A 399 -0.16 -13.62 11.04
N ASP A 400 0.61 -14.42 11.77
CA ASP A 400 1.70 -15.22 11.20
C ASP A 400 1.20 -16.55 10.59
N TYR A 401 2.11 -17.33 10.02
CA TYR A 401 1.83 -18.63 9.40
C TYR A 401 1.27 -19.70 10.38
N LEU A 402 1.39 -19.50 11.67
CA LEU A 402 0.79 -20.34 12.71
C LEU A 402 -0.60 -19.83 13.14
N GLY A 403 -1.04 -18.69 12.62
CA GLY A 403 -2.29 -18.03 12.99
C GLY A 403 -2.18 -17.17 14.26
N GLN A 404 -0.95 -16.88 14.74
CA GLN A 404 -0.76 -16.00 15.91
C GLN A 404 -0.96 -14.54 15.47
N ILE A 405 -1.77 -13.82 16.22
CA ILE A 405 -2.04 -12.40 15.98
C ILE A 405 -0.78 -11.59 16.28
N THR A 406 -0.36 -10.78 15.32
CA THR A 406 0.84 -9.93 15.41
C THR A 406 0.51 -8.45 15.42
N SER A 407 -0.66 -8.05 14.91
CA SER A 407 -1.19 -6.68 14.98
C SER A 407 -2.71 -6.66 15.02
N THR A 408 -3.30 -5.53 15.41
CA THR A 408 -4.74 -5.28 15.42
C THR A 408 -5.07 -4.06 14.57
N VAL A 409 -6.31 -3.97 14.06
CA VAL A 409 -6.78 -2.84 13.24
C VAL A 409 -6.57 -1.51 13.98
N LYS A 410 -6.80 -1.49 15.29
CA LYS A 410 -6.56 -0.32 16.15
C LYS A 410 -5.09 0.10 16.13
N GLN A 411 -4.16 -0.84 16.31
CA GLN A 411 -2.73 -0.55 16.37
C GLN A 411 -2.22 0.04 15.05
N ASP A 412 -2.64 -0.53 13.92
CA ASP A 412 -2.25 -0.03 12.61
C ASP A 412 -2.80 1.38 12.36
N ASN A 413 -4.08 1.62 12.67
CA ASN A 413 -4.69 2.95 12.51
C ASN A 413 -4.08 4.00 13.47
N TYR A 414 -3.61 3.60 14.64
CA TYR A 414 -2.90 4.52 15.55
C TYR A 414 -1.53 4.91 15.03
N LEU A 415 -0.78 3.97 14.43
CA LEU A 415 0.45 4.28 13.72
C LEU A 415 0.19 5.26 12.56
N GLU A 416 -0.87 5.01 11.77
CA GLU A 416 -1.27 5.91 10.68
C GLU A 416 -1.55 7.33 11.16
N LEU A 417 -2.34 7.48 12.25
CA LEU A 417 -2.61 8.81 12.83
C LEU A 417 -1.36 9.57 13.29
N VAL A 418 -0.34 8.84 13.74
CA VAL A 418 0.94 9.46 14.11
C VAL A 418 1.71 9.90 12.86
N LEU A 419 1.75 9.07 11.81
CA LEU A 419 2.47 9.37 10.57
C LEU A 419 1.78 10.46 9.74
N GLY A 420 0.44 10.55 9.75
CA GLY A 420 -0.32 11.58 9.05
C GLY A 420 -1.81 11.54 9.42
N ASP A 421 -2.44 12.69 9.52
CA ASP A 421 -3.90 12.79 9.59
C ASP A 421 -4.52 12.93 8.19
N LYS A 422 -5.85 12.95 8.07
CA LYS A 422 -6.58 13.18 6.82
C LYS A 422 -6.14 12.23 5.68
N SER A 423 -5.88 10.96 6.03
CA SER A 423 -5.43 9.90 5.11
C SER A 423 -4.08 10.18 4.44
N ARG A 424 -3.16 10.90 5.13
CA ARG A 424 -1.85 11.31 4.60
C ARG A 424 -0.66 10.51 5.15
N SER A 425 -0.93 9.39 5.83
CA SER A 425 0.13 8.58 6.45
C SER A 425 1.00 7.82 5.44
N GLY A 426 0.52 7.60 4.23
CA GLY A 426 1.17 6.71 3.25
C GLY A 426 1.08 5.23 3.66
N GLN A 427 0.09 4.83 4.47
CA GLN A 427 -0.12 3.47 4.94
C GLN A 427 -1.46 2.92 4.44
N GLN A 428 -1.66 1.61 4.61
CA GLN A 428 -2.67 0.81 3.91
C GLN A 428 -4.12 1.24 4.15
N PHE A 429 -4.53 1.49 5.41
CA PHE A 429 -5.92 1.89 5.69
C PHE A 429 -6.20 3.31 5.21
N ASP A 430 -5.22 4.20 5.30
CA ASP A 430 -5.35 5.58 4.81
C ASP A 430 -5.44 5.62 3.28
N ILE A 431 -4.71 4.76 2.53
CA ILE A 431 -4.83 4.74 1.07
C ILE A 431 -6.17 4.15 0.62
N TRP A 432 -6.67 3.11 1.27
CA TRP A 432 -8.01 2.60 0.98
C TRP A 432 -9.06 3.69 1.17
N GLU A 433 -8.92 4.46 2.25
CA GLU A 433 -9.79 5.60 2.52
C GLU A 433 -9.64 6.70 1.45
N ALA A 434 -8.42 7.05 1.07
CA ALA A 434 -8.15 8.02 0.01
C ALA A 434 -8.69 7.56 -1.36
N THR A 435 -8.63 6.27 -1.66
CA THR A 435 -9.10 5.70 -2.92
C THR A 435 -10.62 5.60 -2.96
N TYR A 436 -11.22 5.03 -1.90
CA TYR A 436 -12.61 4.58 -1.96
C TYR A 436 -13.61 5.58 -1.39
N SER A 437 -13.18 6.56 -0.57
CA SER A 437 -14.10 7.48 0.09
C SER A 437 -14.55 8.64 -0.81
N PRO A 438 -15.74 9.18 -0.57
CA PRO A 438 -16.12 10.47 -1.13
C PRO A 438 -15.24 11.59 -0.54
N GLN A 439 -15.13 12.72 -1.27
CA GLN A 439 -14.40 13.89 -0.78
C GLN A 439 -15.21 14.61 0.30
N ALA A 440 -14.55 15.06 1.36
CA ALA A 440 -15.14 15.88 2.41
C ALA A 440 -15.15 17.37 2.02
N GLU A 441 -15.83 18.20 2.80
CA GLU A 441 -15.94 19.65 2.58
C GLU A 441 -14.58 20.38 2.62
N ASP A 442 -13.60 19.83 3.31
CA ASP A 442 -12.24 20.37 3.37
C ASP A 442 -11.31 19.86 2.25
N GLY A 443 -11.82 19.04 1.34
CA GLY A 443 -11.11 18.53 0.19
C GLY A 443 -10.35 17.22 0.43
N TYR A 444 -10.33 16.70 1.64
CA TYR A 444 -9.70 15.42 2.00
C TYR A 444 -10.71 14.26 1.97
N PRO A 445 -10.25 12.99 2.07
CA PRO A 445 -11.16 11.84 2.12
C PRO A 445 -12.06 11.86 3.35
N GLN A 446 -13.33 11.50 3.20
CA GLN A 446 -14.19 11.21 4.35
C GLN A 446 -13.75 9.91 5.02
N ARG A 447 -13.72 9.90 6.35
CA ARG A 447 -13.31 8.75 7.14
C ARG A 447 -14.33 7.62 7.05
N ILE A 448 -13.86 6.40 6.75
CA ILE A 448 -14.68 5.17 6.83
C ILE A 448 -15.05 4.86 8.29
N TRP A 449 -14.15 5.18 9.23
CA TRP A 449 -14.41 5.14 10.67
C TRP A 449 -13.63 6.24 11.40
N ASP A 450 -14.08 6.58 12.59
CA ASP A 450 -13.30 7.44 13.46
C ASP A 450 -12.00 6.72 13.86
N LYS A 451 -10.86 7.28 13.50
CA LYS A 451 -9.53 6.65 13.71
C LYS A 451 -9.14 6.53 15.20
N LYS A 452 -9.83 7.21 16.13
CA LYS A 452 -9.58 7.08 17.57
C LYS A 452 -10.50 6.06 18.23
N THR A 453 -11.77 6.03 17.81
CA THR A 453 -12.77 5.16 18.43
C THR A 453 -13.04 3.88 17.65
N GLY A 454 -12.81 3.86 16.35
CA GLY A 454 -13.16 2.76 15.45
C GLY A 454 -14.61 2.77 14.97
N ASP A 455 -15.42 3.77 15.33
CA ASP A 455 -16.83 3.83 14.97
C ASP A 455 -17.02 4.01 13.47
N ILE A 456 -17.68 3.04 12.83
CA ILE A 456 -17.85 2.98 11.38
C ILE A 456 -18.90 4.00 10.91
N ASN A 457 -18.59 4.69 9.80
CA ASN A 457 -19.50 5.59 9.12
C ASN A 457 -20.31 4.84 8.04
N PRO A 458 -21.60 4.55 8.28
CA PRO A 458 -22.39 3.73 7.36
C PRO A 458 -22.65 4.42 6.00
N GLU A 459 -22.62 5.76 5.94
CA GLU A 459 -22.82 6.48 4.67
C GLU A 459 -21.60 6.32 3.77
N VAL A 460 -20.40 6.42 4.33
CA VAL A 460 -19.14 6.18 3.62
C VAL A 460 -19.03 4.71 3.23
N ALA A 461 -19.38 3.78 4.14
CA ALA A 461 -19.39 2.35 3.85
C ALA A 461 -20.31 2.01 2.66
N ASN A 462 -21.50 2.63 2.58
CA ASN A 462 -22.39 2.44 1.44
C ASN A 462 -21.80 3.02 0.13
N TYR A 463 -21.12 4.17 0.21
CA TYR A 463 -20.44 4.73 -0.96
C TYR A 463 -19.34 3.78 -1.47
N TRP A 464 -18.54 3.17 -0.57
CA TRP A 464 -17.54 2.16 -0.93
C TRP A 464 -18.18 0.95 -1.60
N LYS A 465 -19.30 0.45 -1.04
CA LYS A 465 -20.05 -0.68 -1.58
C LYS A 465 -20.43 -0.47 -3.04
N GLU A 466 -21.07 0.65 -3.31
CA GLU A 466 -21.62 0.94 -4.65
C GLU A 466 -20.53 1.17 -5.71
N ASN A 467 -19.34 1.66 -5.31
CA ASN A 467 -18.33 2.11 -6.24
C ASN A 467 -17.08 1.22 -6.32
N TYR A 468 -16.72 0.51 -5.25
CA TYR A 468 -15.41 -0.18 -5.16
C TYR A 468 -15.47 -1.60 -4.63
N ASP A 469 -16.56 -2.07 -4.01
CA ASP A 469 -16.72 -3.48 -3.64
C ASP A 469 -16.89 -4.32 -4.90
N LEU A 470 -15.84 -5.03 -5.30
CA LEU A 470 -15.81 -5.74 -6.58
C LEU A 470 -16.77 -6.92 -6.61
N ARG A 471 -16.95 -7.62 -5.49
CA ARG A 471 -17.91 -8.70 -5.38
C ARG A 471 -19.34 -8.19 -5.51
N TYR A 472 -19.69 -7.11 -4.82
CA TYR A 472 -21.01 -6.50 -4.92
C TYR A 472 -21.28 -5.95 -6.33
N ILE A 473 -20.29 -5.26 -6.94
CA ILE A 473 -20.42 -4.73 -8.31
C ILE A 473 -20.67 -5.87 -9.30
N LEU A 474 -19.94 -6.97 -9.20
CA LEU A 474 -20.13 -8.13 -10.07
C LEU A 474 -21.50 -8.78 -9.86
N GLU A 475 -21.95 -8.96 -8.60
CA GLU A 475 -23.27 -9.50 -8.30
C GLU A 475 -24.39 -8.60 -8.83
N ARG A 476 -24.30 -7.29 -8.65
CA ARG A 476 -25.28 -6.31 -9.10
C ARG A 476 -25.39 -6.21 -10.63
N ASP A 477 -24.25 -6.26 -11.31
CA ASP A 477 -24.17 -5.93 -12.75
C ASP A 477 -23.78 -7.15 -13.62
N TRP A 478 -23.89 -8.37 -13.13
CA TRP A 478 -23.49 -9.57 -13.88
C TRP A 478 -24.24 -9.74 -15.20
N ASP A 479 -25.49 -9.35 -15.24
CA ASP A 479 -26.31 -9.33 -16.47
C ASP A 479 -25.73 -8.49 -17.61
N LYS A 480 -24.88 -7.49 -17.29
CA LYS A 480 -24.20 -6.60 -18.24
C LYS A 480 -22.73 -6.96 -18.45
N LEU A 481 -22.10 -7.50 -17.40
CA LEU A 481 -20.65 -7.72 -17.37
C LEU A 481 -20.29 -9.17 -17.71
N GLY A 482 -21.17 -10.14 -17.44
CA GLY A 482 -20.85 -11.54 -17.51
C GLY A 482 -20.31 -11.97 -18.87
N ASP A 483 -20.98 -11.63 -19.97
CA ASP A 483 -20.51 -11.96 -21.32
C ASP A 483 -19.13 -11.36 -21.66
N LYS A 484 -18.83 -10.16 -21.11
CA LYS A 484 -17.56 -9.48 -21.32
C LYS A 484 -16.44 -10.04 -20.44
N LEU A 485 -16.78 -10.62 -19.30
CA LEU A 485 -15.83 -11.12 -18.29
C LEU A 485 -15.63 -12.63 -18.34
N LYS A 486 -16.46 -13.36 -19.08
CA LYS A 486 -16.37 -14.81 -19.20
C LYS A 486 -14.97 -15.27 -19.57
N GLY A 487 -14.36 -16.11 -18.72
CA GLY A 487 -13.02 -16.67 -18.88
C GLY A 487 -11.88 -15.65 -18.69
N LYS A 488 -12.13 -14.51 -18.06
CA LYS A 488 -11.12 -13.46 -17.82
C LYS A 488 -10.71 -13.33 -16.36
N ILE A 489 -11.47 -13.88 -15.42
CA ILE A 489 -11.22 -13.71 -13.98
C ILE A 489 -10.48 -14.93 -13.45
N HIS A 490 -9.25 -14.70 -12.97
CA HIS A 490 -8.43 -15.70 -12.29
C HIS A 490 -7.95 -15.13 -10.96
N ILE A 491 -8.28 -15.79 -9.84
CA ILE A 491 -7.97 -15.34 -8.48
C ILE A 491 -7.21 -16.43 -7.76
N TYR A 492 -6.16 -16.07 -7.05
CA TYR A 492 -5.31 -16.97 -6.28
C TYR A 492 -5.11 -16.42 -4.88
N CYS A 493 -5.24 -17.26 -3.84
CA CYS A 493 -5.04 -16.82 -2.47
C CYS A 493 -4.50 -17.93 -1.59
N GLY A 494 -3.60 -17.60 -0.67
CA GLY A 494 -3.24 -18.52 0.41
C GLY A 494 -4.39 -18.63 1.41
N ASP A 495 -4.74 -19.84 1.87
CA ASP A 495 -5.82 -20.01 2.86
C ASP A 495 -5.39 -19.57 4.28
N MET A 496 -4.09 -19.33 4.49
CA MET A 496 -3.52 -18.70 5.67
C MET A 496 -3.00 -17.29 5.41
N ASP A 497 -3.63 -16.57 4.47
CA ASP A 497 -3.25 -15.18 4.18
C ASP A 497 -3.09 -14.36 5.47
N ASN A 498 -1.97 -13.66 5.58
CA ASN A 498 -1.58 -12.96 6.81
C ASN A 498 -2.54 -11.82 7.17
N TYR A 499 -3.22 -11.23 6.20
CA TYR A 499 -4.17 -10.12 6.37
C TYR A 499 -5.63 -10.57 6.29
N TYR A 500 -5.89 -11.90 6.34
CA TYR A 500 -7.23 -12.50 6.26
C TYR A 500 -7.96 -12.26 4.92
N LEU A 501 -7.25 -11.93 3.86
CA LEU A 501 -7.82 -11.61 2.54
C LEU A 501 -8.53 -12.80 1.89
N ASN A 502 -8.16 -14.02 2.28
CA ASN A 502 -8.84 -15.25 1.87
C ASN A 502 -10.35 -15.23 2.15
N ASN A 503 -10.83 -14.50 3.17
CA ASN A 503 -12.25 -14.44 3.48
C ASN A 503 -13.06 -13.74 2.38
N ALA A 504 -12.57 -12.62 1.85
CA ALA A 504 -13.17 -11.91 0.72
C ALA A 504 -13.13 -12.76 -0.56
N VAL A 505 -12.06 -13.55 -0.75
CA VAL A 505 -11.92 -14.46 -1.89
C VAL A 505 -12.93 -15.61 -1.80
N TYR A 506 -13.17 -16.20 -0.63
CA TYR A 506 -14.21 -17.23 -0.45
C TYR A 506 -15.61 -16.72 -0.80
N SER A 507 -15.92 -15.48 -0.40
CA SER A 507 -17.18 -14.84 -0.76
C SER A 507 -17.31 -14.60 -2.27
N MET A 508 -16.25 -14.11 -2.90
CA MET A 508 -16.19 -13.90 -4.35
C MET A 508 -16.34 -15.21 -5.11
N GLU A 509 -15.63 -16.27 -4.72
CA GLU A 509 -15.75 -17.60 -5.33
C GLU A 509 -17.18 -18.12 -5.25
N SER A 510 -17.80 -18.04 -4.05
CA SER A 510 -19.20 -18.44 -3.88
C SER A 510 -20.13 -17.75 -4.88
N PHE A 511 -19.94 -16.47 -5.14
CA PHE A 511 -20.70 -15.75 -6.14
C PHE A 511 -20.37 -16.23 -7.55
N LEU A 512 -19.10 -16.26 -7.95
CA LEU A 512 -18.65 -16.63 -9.29
C LEU A 512 -19.14 -18.04 -9.69
N GLU A 513 -19.01 -19.00 -8.80
CA GLU A 513 -19.49 -20.38 -9.01
C GLU A 513 -21.01 -20.49 -9.09
N SER A 514 -21.76 -19.54 -8.55
CA SER A 514 -23.22 -19.48 -8.65
C SER A 514 -23.71 -18.92 -9.99
N THR A 515 -22.85 -18.28 -10.79
CA THR A 515 -23.23 -17.68 -12.07
C THR A 515 -23.59 -18.74 -13.10
N SER A 516 -24.59 -18.48 -13.94
CA SER A 516 -25.11 -19.47 -14.90
C SER A 516 -25.44 -18.91 -16.27
N ASP A 517 -25.62 -17.62 -16.42
CA ASP A 517 -25.98 -16.98 -17.67
C ASP A 517 -25.26 -15.60 -17.81
N PRO A 518 -24.00 -15.63 -18.29
CA PRO A 518 -23.16 -16.81 -18.51
C PRO A 518 -22.53 -17.32 -17.20
N TYR A 519 -22.07 -18.56 -17.19
CA TYR A 519 -21.12 -19.03 -16.18
C TYR A 519 -19.78 -18.29 -16.37
N TYR A 520 -19.11 -17.90 -15.28
CA TYR A 520 -17.92 -17.04 -15.34
C TYR A 520 -16.72 -17.67 -16.08
N ASP A 521 -16.61 -19.02 -16.11
CA ASP A 521 -15.62 -19.79 -16.88
C ASP A 521 -14.15 -19.36 -16.61
N GLY A 522 -13.89 -18.92 -15.38
CA GLY A 522 -12.58 -18.48 -14.89
C GLY A 522 -11.97 -19.49 -13.92
N GLU A 523 -11.20 -18.98 -12.95
CA GLU A 523 -10.50 -19.84 -11.97
C GLU A 523 -10.37 -19.12 -10.63
N VAL A 524 -10.68 -19.82 -9.54
CA VAL A 524 -10.29 -19.44 -8.19
C VAL A 524 -9.52 -20.62 -7.59
N ASP A 525 -8.31 -20.41 -7.06
CA ASP A 525 -7.46 -21.48 -6.53
C ASP A 525 -6.78 -21.04 -5.23
N TYR A 526 -6.53 -22.02 -4.34
CA TYR A 526 -5.99 -21.77 -3.02
C TYR A 526 -4.71 -22.55 -2.76
N GLY A 527 -3.75 -21.88 -2.12
CA GLY A 527 -2.57 -22.53 -1.56
C GLY A 527 -2.84 -23.08 -0.17
N ASP A 528 -2.71 -24.41 -0.01
CA ASP A 528 -2.86 -25.07 1.30
C ASP A 528 -1.84 -24.52 2.30
N ARG A 529 -2.33 -23.87 3.36
CA ARG A 529 -1.57 -23.18 4.40
C ARG A 529 -0.58 -22.12 3.85
N ALA A 530 -0.78 -21.67 2.63
CA ALA A 530 0.05 -20.63 2.05
C ALA A 530 -0.31 -19.26 2.64
N GLU A 531 0.71 -18.45 2.81
CA GLU A 531 0.62 -17.10 3.35
C GLU A 531 0.29 -16.08 2.25
N HIS A 532 0.26 -14.82 2.64
CA HIS A 532 0.08 -13.69 1.74
C HIS A 532 1.07 -13.70 0.55
N CYS A 533 0.60 -13.29 -0.61
CA CYS A 533 1.30 -13.30 -1.90
C CYS A 533 1.45 -14.69 -2.58
N TRP A 534 0.74 -15.73 -2.14
CA TRP A 534 0.63 -16.93 -2.94
C TRP A 534 -0.16 -16.64 -4.24
N ASN A 535 0.34 -17.13 -5.37
CA ASN A 535 -0.07 -16.69 -6.71
C ASN A 535 -0.49 -17.80 -7.67
N GLY A 536 -0.90 -18.95 -7.13
CA GLY A 536 -1.37 -20.08 -7.94
C GLY A 536 -0.30 -21.09 -8.33
N ASP A 537 0.92 -20.98 -7.80
CA ASP A 537 1.98 -21.95 -8.05
C ASP A 537 1.92 -23.08 -7.03
N GLN A 538 1.29 -24.18 -7.41
CA GLN A 538 1.13 -25.37 -6.55
C GLN A 538 2.44 -26.17 -6.35
N GLU A 539 3.47 -25.92 -7.16
CA GLU A 539 4.71 -26.71 -7.15
C GLU A 539 5.81 -26.07 -6.31
N ASN A 540 5.75 -24.75 -6.08
CA ASN A 540 6.82 -24.02 -5.43
C ASN A 540 6.34 -23.38 -4.12
N PRO A 541 7.26 -23.27 -3.13
CA PRO A 541 6.98 -22.49 -1.92
C PRO A 541 6.64 -21.04 -2.24
N ASN A 542 5.91 -20.40 -1.35
CA ASN A 542 5.41 -19.04 -1.49
C ASN A 542 6.50 -18.01 -1.87
N TYR A 543 7.68 -18.10 -1.25
CA TYR A 543 8.81 -17.20 -1.53
C TYR A 543 9.40 -17.35 -2.94
N ILE A 544 9.33 -18.53 -3.56
CA ILE A 544 9.76 -18.76 -4.95
C ILE A 544 8.66 -18.33 -5.93
N SER A 545 7.41 -18.63 -5.62
CA SER A 545 6.28 -18.31 -6.51
C SER A 545 6.19 -16.80 -6.80
N ARG A 546 6.52 -15.95 -5.83
CA ARG A 546 6.59 -14.50 -6.00
C ARG A 546 7.57 -14.04 -7.07
N LEU A 547 8.70 -14.74 -7.22
CA LEU A 547 9.75 -14.41 -8.18
C LEU A 547 9.42 -14.87 -9.61
N ARG A 548 8.29 -15.57 -9.81
CA ARG A 548 7.89 -16.16 -11.08
C ARG A 548 6.73 -15.45 -11.77
N TYR A 549 6.20 -14.38 -11.18
CA TYR A 549 5.05 -13.64 -11.72
C TYR A 549 5.16 -13.33 -13.21
N ASN A 550 6.31 -12.83 -13.65
CA ASN A 550 6.51 -12.36 -15.02
C ASN A 550 6.48 -13.46 -16.09
N SER A 551 6.38 -14.73 -15.71
CA SER A 551 6.37 -15.84 -16.69
C SER A 551 5.32 -16.91 -16.41
N MET A 552 4.83 -17.05 -15.19
CA MET A 552 4.03 -18.20 -14.81
C MET A 552 2.63 -18.24 -15.47
N TYR A 553 2.04 -17.09 -15.73
CA TYR A 553 0.71 -17.01 -16.35
C TYR A 553 0.72 -17.13 -17.88
N VAL A 554 1.89 -17.06 -18.51
CA VAL A 554 2.02 -17.10 -19.98
C VAL A 554 1.29 -18.29 -20.64
N PRO A 555 1.34 -19.53 -20.10
CA PRO A 555 0.57 -20.63 -20.69
C PRO A 555 -0.95 -20.41 -20.70
N LYS A 556 -1.51 -19.79 -19.64
CA LYS A 556 -2.94 -19.46 -19.54
C LYS A 556 -3.30 -18.32 -20.50
N ILE A 557 -2.46 -17.28 -20.57
CA ILE A 557 -2.58 -16.18 -21.52
C ILE A 557 -2.60 -16.71 -22.96
N MET A 558 -1.69 -17.60 -23.33
CA MET A 558 -1.63 -18.18 -24.66
C MET A 558 -2.88 -19.00 -25.03
N LYS A 559 -3.44 -19.74 -24.06
CA LYS A 559 -4.72 -20.43 -24.26
C LYS A 559 -5.86 -19.44 -24.49
N ARG A 560 -5.90 -18.36 -23.71
CA ARG A 560 -6.92 -17.32 -23.84
C ARG A 560 -6.85 -16.62 -25.20
N ILE A 561 -5.65 -16.21 -25.64
CA ILE A 561 -5.43 -15.63 -26.97
C ILE A 561 -5.95 -16.57 -28.06
N ALA A 562 -5.66 -17.87 -27.98
CA ALA A 562 -6.05 -18.85 -28.99
C ALA A 562 -7.57 -18.95 -29.21
N VAL A 563 -8.38 -18.69 -28.17
CA VAL A 563 -9.85 -18.80 -28.24
C VAL A 563 -10.56 -17.46 -28.39
N SER A 564 -9.90 -16.33 -28.08
CA SER A 564 -10.54 -15.01 -28.01
C SER A 564 -10.04 -14.00 -29.05
N ALA A 565 -8.91 -14.27 -29.72
CA ALA A 565 -8.39 -13.37 -30.73
C ALA A 565 -9.38 -13.28 -31.92
N PRO A 566 -9.68 -12.07 -32.40
CA PRO A 566 -10.62 -11.88 -33.51
C PRO A 566 -10.11 -12.49 -34.82
N ALA A 567 -11.02 -12.79 -35.76
CA ALA A 567 -10.67 -13.33 -37.05
C ALA A 567 -9.74 -12.34 -37.79
N GLY A 568 -8.58 -12.83 -38.24
CA GLY A 568 -7.57 -12.01 -38.94
C GLY A 568 -6.57 -11.33 -38.01
N ALA A 569 -6.62 -11.56 -36.71
CA ALA A 569 -5.61 -11.08 -35.77
C ALA A 569 -4.22 -11.60 -36.08
N ASP A 570 -3.20 -10.76 -35.88
CA ASP A 570 -1.80 -11.18 -36.03
C ASP A 570 -1.38 -12.05 -34.82
N LEU A 571 -1.33 -13.36 -35.05
CA LEU A 571 -0.91 -14.34 -34.05
C LEU A 571 0.51 -14.87 -34.29
N THR A 572 1.26 -14.30 -35.23
CA THR A 572 2.52 -14.87 -35.73
C THR A 572 3.71 -13.95 -35.68
N SER A 573 3.56 -12.64 -35.92
CA SER A 573 4.69 -11.72 -36.01
C SER A 573 5.55 -11.68 -34.75
N TRP A 574 4.95 -11.86 -33.57
CA TRP A 574 5.58 -11.86 -32.25
C TRP A 574 6.00 -13.26 -31.75
N ARG A 575 5.95 -14.29 -32.62
CA ARG A 575 6.36 -15.67 -32.31
C ARG A 575 7.65 -16.10 -32.99
N TYR A 576 8.49 -15.14 -33.33
CA TYR A 576 9.79 -15.45 -33.93
C TYR A 576 10.70 -16.20 -32.93
N LYS A 577 11.51 -17.14 -33.45
CA LYS A 577 12.32 -18.06 -32.64
C LYS A 577 13.82 -17.70 -32.59
N GLU A 578 14.25 -16.69 -33.34
CA GLU A 578 15.67 -16.28 -33.43
C GLU A 578 16.16 -15.47 -32.25
#